data_aa17edf393035a50ed944d643140103f
#
_entry.id   aa17edf393035a50ed944d643140103f
#
_cell.length_a   1.000
_cell.length_b   1.000
_cell.length_c   1.000
_cell.angle_alpha   90.00
_cell.angle_beta   90.00
_cell.angle_gamma   90.00
#
_symmetry.space_group_name_H-M   'P 1'
#
loop_
_entity.id
_entity.type
_entity.pdbx_description
1 polymer ?
#
loop_
_entity_poly.entity_id
_entity_poly.type
_entity_poly.pdbx_seq_one_letter_code
_entity_poly.pdbx_strand_id
1 'polypeptide(L)'
;MGIRCYKHQIGVSAGITLGLIFITAGVGKLLHQPEAFTIFFTPFPRFLSLILAKAAFIWLPWVELVIGLLLISGIAARPVAAFSLLLITGFIVNNTLLLIQGLGGEPCHCFGAVDNIVEADLSIIGALGTDIAMLALALVFLLYSRRGFFNLYPWFLKESDRRK
;
A
#
# COMPACT_ATOMS: atom_id res chain seq x y z
N MET A 1 9.16 -31.04 8.96
CA MET A 1 8.59 -30.55 7.69
C MET A 1 7.52 -29.45 7.86
N GLY A 2 6.78 -29.39 8.97
CA GLY A 2 5.68 -28.44 9.20
C GLY A 2 6.03 -26.94 9.27
N ILE A 3 7.14 -26.57 9.90
CA ILE A 3 7.49 -25.16 10.15
C ILE A 3 7.78 -24.37 8.83
N ARG A 4 8.33 -25.00 7.83
CA ARG A 4 8.62 -24.35 6.54
C ARG A 4 7.35 -24.07 5.73
N CYS A 5 6.35 -24.96 5.82
CA CYS A 5 5.05 -24.80 5.15
C CYS A 5 4.26 -23.67 5.79
N TYR A 6 4.21 -23.62 7.12
CA TYR A 6 3.54 -22.57 7.90
C TYR A 6 4.09 -21.17 7.63
N LYS A 7 5.42 -21.02 7.60
CA LYS A 7 6.06 -19.74 7.27
C LYS A 7 5.71 -19.23 5.87
N HIS A 8 5.61 -20.13 4.90
CA HIS A 8 5.22 -19.75 3.54
C HIS A 8 3.75 -19.28 3.48
N GLN A 9 2.85 -19.96 4.20
CA GLN A 9 1.44 -19.57 4.26
C GLN A 9 1.25 -18.18 4.89
N ILE A 10 1.97 -17.88 5.98
CA ILE A 10 1.95 -16.54 6.60
C ILE A 10 2.39 -15.48 5.59
N GLY A 11 3.47 -15.72 4.85
CA GLY A 11 3.93 -14.77 3.83
C GLY A 11 2.89 -14.55 2.74
N VAL A 12 2.26 -15.61 2.23
CA VAL A 12 1.23 -15.50 1.19
C VAL A 12 0.00 -14.75 1.71
N SER A 13 -0.50 -15.09 2.90
CA SER A 13 -1.65 -14.40 3.47
C SER A 13 -1.39 -12.92 3.71
N ALA A 14 -0.21 -12.56 4.24
CA ALA A 14 0.20 -11.17 4.42
C ALA A 14 0.25 -10.41 3.08
N GLY A 15 0.77 -11.05 2.02
CA GLY A 15 0.82 -10.46 0.68
C GLY A 15 -0.56 -10.24 0.06
N ILE A 16 -1.47 -11.21 0.22
CA ILE A 16 -2.86 -11.09 -0.26
C ILE A 16 -3.59 -9.98 0.49
N THR A 17 -3.50 -9.96 1.83
CA THR A 17 -4.14 -8.91 2.65
C THR A 17 -3.62 -7.52 2.29
N LEU A 18 -2.31 -7.36 2.20
CA LEU A 18 -1.69 -6.11 1.80
C LEU A 18 -2.11 -5.68 0.39
N GLY A 19 -2.15 -6.63 -0.54
CA GLY A 19 -2.58 -6.39 -1.92
C GLY A 19 -4.05 -5.96 -2.01
N LEU A 20 -4.94 -6.56 -1.22
CA LEU A 20 -6.35 -6.15 -1.15
C LEU A 20 -6.49 -4.72 -0.62
N ILE A 21 -5.73 -4.35 0.42
CA ILE A 21 -5.73 -2.98 0.97
C ILE A 21 -5.29 -1.97 -0.10
N PHE A 22 -4.23 -2.26 -0.86
CA PHE A 22 -3.77 -1.38 -1.94
C PHE A 22 -4.81 -1.26 -3.07
N ILE A 23 -5.47 -2.36 -3.44
CA ILE A 23 -6.53 -2.33 -4.47
C ILE A 23 -7.72 -1.49 -4.00
N THR A 24 -8.18 -1.68 -2.76
CA THR A 24 -9.31 -0.91 -2.22
C THR A 24 -8.97 0.58 -2.14
N ALA A 25 -7.76 0.94 -1.70
CA ALA A 25 -7.30 2.33 -1.66
C ALA A 25 -7.21 2.94 -3.08
N GLY A 26 -6.61 2.23 -4.04
CA GLY A 26 -6.48 2.68 -5.42
C GLY A 26 -7.82 2.85 -6.12
N VAL A 27 -8.73 1.87 -6.00
CA VAL A 27 -10.08 1.95 -6.57
C VAL A 27 -10.88 3.08 -5.93
N GLY A 28 -10.83 3.21 -4.59
CA GLY A 28 -11.53 4.27 -3.88
C GLY A 28 -11.12 5.67 -4.36
N LYS A 29 -9.83 5.90 -4.56
CA LYS A 29 -9.29 7.18 -5.08
C LYS A 29 -9.67 7.43 -6.55
N LEU A 30 -9.80 6.36 -7.36
CA LEU A 30 -10.25 6.51 -8.76
C LEU A 30 -11.74 6.84 -8.86
N LEU A 31 -12.56 6.28 -7.97
CA LEU A 31 -14.01 6.52 -7.97
C LEU A 31 -14.38 7.90 -7.41
N HIS A 32 -13.68 8.34 -6.40
CA HIS A 32 -13.89 9.65 -5.77
C HIS A 32 -12.54 10.29 -5.48
N GLN A 33 -12.18 11.24 -6.33
CA GLN A 33 -10.96 12.01 -6.13
C GLN A 33 -11.21 13.02 -4.99
N PRO A 34 -10.50 12.95 -3.87
CA PRO A 34 -10.62 13.95 -2.82
C PRO A 34 -10.15 15.31 -3.36
N GLU A 35 -10.99 16.34 -3.21
CA GLU A 35 -10.74 17.70 -3.74
C GLU A 35 -9.50 18.37 -3.14
N ALA A 36 -9.03 17.89 -1.99
CA ALA A 36 -7.90 18.47 -1.27
C ALA A 36 -6.87 17.41 -0.90
N PHE A 37 -6.08 16.96 -1.85
CA PHE A 37 -4.85 16.24 -1.54
C PHE A 37 -3.77 17.25 -1.17
N THR A 38 -3.73 17.65 0.08
CA THR A 38 -2.68 18.52 0.62
C THR A 38 -1.41 17.71 0.79
N ILE A 39 -0.74 17.38 -0.31
CA ILE A 39 0.62 16.84 -0.24
C ILE A 39 1.53 18.00 0.13
N PHE A 40 1.94 18.04 1.38
CA PHE A 40 2.91 19.02 1.85
C PHE A 40 4.32 18.63 1.44
N PHE A 41 4.69 18.91 0.20
CA PHE A 41 6.10 19.00 -0.18
C PHE A 41 6.65 20.36 0.27
N THR A 42 6.70 20.58 1.58
CA THR A 42 7.17 21.81 2.20
C THR A 42 8.64 22.21 1.90
N PRO A 43 9.58 21.32 1.51
CA PRO A 43 10.93 21.76 1.21
C PRO A 43 11.12 22.34 -0.21
N PHE A 44 10.09 22.26 -1.08
CA PHE A 44 10.20 22.69 -2.47
C PHE A 44 9.50 24.03 -2.73
N PRO A 45 9.97 24.82 -3.73
CA PRO A 45 9.27 26.03 -4.14
C PRO A 45 7.82 25.72 -4.55
N ARG A 46 6.88 26.59 -4.21
CA ARG A 46 5.42 26.40 -4.39
C ARG A 46 5.03 25.86 -5.78
N PHE A 47 5.70 26.29 -6.82
CA PHE A 47 5.44 25.85 -8.20
C PHE A 47 5.76 24.35 -8.38
N LEU A 48 6.91 23.91 -7.90
CA LEU A 48 7.34 22.52 -8.00
C LEU A 48 6.49 21.61 -7.12
N SER A 49 6.12 22.05 -5.92
CA SER A 49 5.23 21.30 -5.02
C SER A 49 3.86 21.07 -5.64
N LEU A 50 3.29 22.06 -6.34
CA LEU A 50 2.01 21.93 -7.03
C LEU A 50 2.06 20.94 -8.20
N ILE A 51 3.15 20.95 -8.99
CA ILE A 51 3.33 19.99 -10.11
C ILE A 51 3.48 18.57 -9.57
N LEU A 52 4.32 18.38 -8.55
CA LEU A 52 4.54 17.07 -7.93
C LEU A 52 3.26 16.56 -7.26
N ALA A 53 2.50 17.43 -6.58
CA ALA A 53 1.22 17.07 -6.00
C ALA A 53 0.22 16.61 -7.06
N LYS A 54 0.06 17.34 -8.16
CA LYS A 54 -0.83 16.95 -9.26
C LYS A 54 -0.38 15.64 -9.92
N ALA A 55 0.91 15.48 -10.17
CA ALA A 55 1.44 14.25 -10.74
C ALA A 55 1.20 13.06 -9.81
N ALA A 56 1.51 13.20 -8.52
CA ALA A 56 1.25 12.16 -7.53
C ALA A 56 -0.23 11.81 -7.45
N PHE A 57 -1.11 12.81 -7.47
CA PHE A 57 -2.56 12.62 -7.42
C PHE A 57 -3.10 11.77 -8.59
N ILE A 58 -2.59 11.99 -9.79
CA ILE A 58 -3.03 11.25 -10.99
C ILE A 58 -2.43 9.84 -11.02
N TRP A 59 -1.15 9.70 -10.68
CA TRP A 59 -0.42 8.44 -10.83
C TRP A 59 -0.52 7.51 -9.64
N LEU A 60 -0.70 8.05 -8.42
CA LEU A 60 -0.71 7.27 -7.18
C LEU A 60 -1.78 6.16 -7.17
N PRO A 61 -3.05 6.40 -7.55
CA PRO A 61 -4.07 5.35 -7.56
C PRO A 61 -3.72 4.21 -8.52
N TRP A 62 -3.14 4.51 -9.67
CA TRP A 62 -2.70 3.50 -10.63
C TRP A 62 -1.54 2.67 -10.11
N VAL A 63 -0.58 3.32 -9.45
CA VAL A 63 0.55 2.63 -8.82
C VAL A 63 0.07 1.72 -7.70
N GLU A 64 -0.87 2.17 -6.86
CA GLU A 64 -1.49 1.37 -5.81
C GLU A 64 -2.19 0.12 -6.38
N LEU A 65 -2.96 0.26 -7.46
CA LEU A 65 -3.63 -0.85 -8.13
C LEU A 65 -2.62 -1.87 -8.68
N VAL A 66 -1.60 -1.40 -9.39
CA VAL A 66 -0.57 -2.28 -9.97
C VAL A 66 0.18 -3.04 -8.87
N ILE A 67 0.58 -2.36 -7.80
CA ILE A 67 1.25 -3.00 -6.65
C ILE A 67 0.33 -4.02 -6.00
N GLY A 68 -0.93 -3.68 -5.76
CA GLY A 68 -1.90 -4.59 -5.17
C GLY A 68 -2.08 -5.87 -6.00
N LEU A 69 -2.22 -5.75 -7.32
CA LEU A 69 -2.32 -6.89 -8.23
C LEU A 69 -1.04 -7.74 -8.24
N LEU A 70 0.14 -7.11 -8.25
CA LEU A 70 1.42 -7.81 -8.21
C LEU A 70 1.65 -8.53 -6.88
N LEU A 71 1.22 -7.96 -5.76
CA LEU A 71 1.28 -8.61 -4.44
C LEU A 71 0.38 -9.84 -4.38
N ILE A 72 -0.85 -9.76 -4.88
CA ILE A 72 -1.80 -10.90 -4.91
C ILE A 72 -1.29 -11.98 -5.85
N SER A 73 -0.81 -11.64 -7.03
CA SER A 73 -0.26 -12.62 -7.97
C SER A 73 1.07 -13.23 -7.49
N GLY A 74 1.78 -12.57 -6.58
CA GLY A 74 3.09 -12.99 -6.08
C GLY A 74 4.20 -12.90 -7.14
N ILE A 75 3.95 -12.16 -8.23
CA ILE A 75 4.95 -11.88 -9.26
C ILE A 75 5.95 -10.86 -8.72
N ALA A 76 7.25 -11.10 -8.92
CA ALA A 76 8.32 -10.23 -8.45
C ALA A 76 8.16 -9.81 -6.96
N ALA A 77 7.80 -10.76 -6.10
CA ALA A 77 7.37 -10.53 -4.72
C ALA A 77 8.30 -9.61 -3.91
N ARG A 78 9.61 -9.78 -4.02
CA ARG A 78 10.59 -8.97 -3.27
C ARG A 78 10.72 -7.52 -3.74
N PRO A 79 10.93 -7.22 -5.03
CA PRO A 79 10.98 -5.83 -5.48
C PRO A 79 9.65 -5.11 -5.29
N VAL A 80 8.52 -5.79 -5.48
CA VAL A 80 7.19 -5.22 -5.22
C VAL A 80 7.01 -4.93 -3.72
N ALA A 81 7.42 -5.83 -2.83
CA ALA A 81 7.40 -5.59 -1.39
C ALA A 81 8.30 -4.42 -0.98
N ALA A 82 9.51 -4.32 -1.54
CA ALA A 82 10.41 -3.20 -1.26
C ALA A 82 9.81 -1.86 -1.72
N PHE A 83 9.16 -1.85 -2.89
CA PHE A 83 8.49 -0.66 -3.41
C PHE A 83 7.24 -0.30 -2.60
N SER A 84 6.46 -1.29 -2.16
CA SER A 84 5.33 -1.03 -1.25
C SER A 84 5.78 -0.46 0.10
N LEU A 85 6.90 -0.94 0.65
CA LEU A 85 7.49 -0.35 1.86
C LEU A 85 7.84 1.12 1.68
N LEU A 86 8.44 1.47 0.53
CA LEU A 86 8.78 2.86 0.21
C LEU A 86 7.53 3.75 0.16
N LEU A 87 6.45 3.27 -0.49
CA LEU A 87 5.17 3.99 -0.55
C LEU A 87 4.53 4.16 0.82
N ILE A 88 4.43 3.08 1.59
CA ILE A 88 3.85 3.11 2.94
C ILE A 88 4.63 4.08 3.84
N THR A 89 5.96 4.05 3.75
CA THR A 89 6.81 5.00 4.49
C THR A 89 6.50 6.44 4.08
N GLY A 90 6.29 6.69 2.78
CA GLY A 90 5.87 8.00 2.28
C GLY A 90 4.52 8.44 2.88
N PHE A 91 3.53 7.56 2.98
CA PHE A 91 2.25 7.86 3.64
C PHE A 91 2.41 8.14 5.13
N ILE A 92 3.21 7.34 5.84
CA ILE A 92 3.49 7.56 7.27
C ILE A 92 4.13 8.94 7.49
N VAL A 93 5.11 9.31 6.67
CA VAL A 93 5.76 10.62 6.76
C VAL A 93 4.75 11.74 6.51
N ASN A 94 3.93 11.63 5.45
CA ASN A 94 2.90 12.60 5.14
C ASN A 94 1.89 12.76 6.28
N ASN A 95 1.32 11.65 6.77
CA ASN A 95 0.33 11.68 7.85
C ASN A 95 0.93 12.19 9.17
N THR A 96 2.20 11.88 9.44
CA THR A 96 2.91 12.42 10.60
C THR A 96 3.10 13.93 10.50
N LEU A 97 3.44 14.46 9.32
CA LEU A 97 3.57 15.90 9.11
C LEU A 97 2.22 16.64 9.29
N LEU A 98 1.12 16.05 8.80
CA LEU A 98 -0.23 16.58 9.01
C LEU A 98 -0.61 16.58 10.50
N LEU A 99 -0.24 15.52 11.22
CA LEU A 99 -0.48 15.43 12.67
C LEU A 99 0.28 16.52 13.44
N ILE A 100 1.55 16.78 13.09
CA ILE A 100 2.36 17.84 13.71
C ILE A 100 1.76 19.22 13.45
N GLN A 101 1.08 19.42 12.32
CA GLN A 101 0.39 20.66 11.99
C GLN A 101 -0.96 20.83 12.73
N GLY A 102 -1.33 19.90 13.58
CA GLY A 102 -2.58 19.95 14.37
C GLY A 102 -3.82 19.48 13.64
N LEU A 103 -3.68 18.89 12.45
CA LEU A 103 -4.78 18.40 11.62
C LEU A 103 -5.21 16.95 11.96
N GLY A 104 -4.79 16.41 13.10
CA GLY A 104 -4.99 15.00 13.46
C GLY A 104 -6.44 14.51 13.51
N GLY A 105 -7.40 15.42 13.73
CA GLY A 105 -8.83 15.13 13.74
C GLY A 105 -9.52 15.25 12.38
N GLU A 106 -8.84 15.79 11.37
CA GLU A 106 -9.42 15.94 10.04
C GLU A 106 -9.55 14.57 9.33
N PRO A 107 -10.57 14.39 8.44
CA PRO A 107 -10.71 13.19 7.66
C PRO A 107 -9.53 13.02 6.68
N CYS A 108 -8.91 11.84 6.67
CA CYS A 108 -7.74 11.58 5.83
C CYS A 108 -8.08 11.40 4.35
N HIS A 109 -9.29 10.92 4.02
CA HIS A 109 -9.69 10.50 2.66
C HIS A 109 -8.68 9.56 1.99
N CYS A 110 -7.92 8.80 2.79
CA CYS A 110 -6.85 7.91 2.30
C CYS A 110 -7.39 6.77 1.44
N PHE A 111 -8.62 6.34 1.67
CA PHE A 111 -9.33 5.32 0.90
C PHE A 111 -10.37 5.89 -0.09
N GLY A 112 -10.45 7.20 -0.26
CA GLY A 112 -11.32 7.86 -1.22
C GLY A 112 -12.80 7.54 -1.02
N ALA A 113 -13.50 7.03 -2.07
CA ALA A 113 -14.93 6.72 -2.01
C ALA A 113 -15.30 5.66 -0.96
N VAL A 114 -14.36 4.81 -0.56
CA VAL A 114 -14.63 3.75 0.43
C VAL A 114 -14.91 4.34 1.81
N ASP A 115 -14.30 5.46 2.17
CA ASP A 115 -14.53 6.16 3.43
C ASP A 115 -16.00 6.59 3.56
N ASN A 116 -16.61 7.03 2.45
CA ASN A 116 -18.01 7.43 2.40
C ASN A 116 -19.00 6.25 2.46
N ILE A 117 -18.58 5.06 1.98
CA ILE A 117 -19.46 3.87 1.94
C ILE A 117 -19.50 3.19 3.31
N VAL A 118 -18.38 3.22 4.03
CA VAL A 118 -18.24 2.52 5.34
C VAL A 118 -18.63 3.42 6.50
N GLU A 119 -19.00 4.70 6.26
CA GLU A 119 -19.22 5.74 7.28
C GLU A 119 -18.07 5.83 8.31
N ALA A 120 -16.89 5.38 7.91
CA ALA A 120 -15.70 5.43 8.71
C ALA A 120 -14.87 6.63 8.24
N ASP A 121 -15.20 7.82 8.73
CA ASP A 121 -14.31 8.97 8.64
C ASP A 121 -13.01 8.64 9.38
N LEU A 122 -12.09 7.97 8.67
CA LEU A 122 -10.76 7.71 9.21
C LEU A 122 -10.06 9.05 9.41
N SER A 123 -9.94 9.44 10.68
CA SER A 123 -9.09 10.58 11.03
C SER A 123 -7.63 10.31 10.61
N ILE A 124 -6.84 11.34 10.48
CA ILE A 124 -5.40 11.21 10.17
C ILE A 124 -4.69 10.29 11.17
N ILE A 125 -5.12 10.26 12.43
CA ILE A 125 -4.60 9.33 13.45
C ILE A 125 -4.97 7.87 13.10
N GLY A 126 -6.19 7.63 12.67
CA GLY A 126 -6.62 6.30 12.21
C GLY A 126 -5.87 5.83 10.97
N ALA A 127 -5.66 6.73 10.02
CA ALA A 127 -4.89 6.47 8.81
C ALA A 127 -3.43 6.11 9.14
N LEU A 128 -2.80 6.82 10.07
CA LEU A 128 -1.46 6.51 10.54
C LEU A 128 -1.39 5.11 11.18
N GLY A 129 -2.42 4.72 11.95
CA GLY A 129 -2.54 3.36 12.49
C GLY A 129 -2.62 2.29 11.41
N THR A 130 -3.40 2.53 10.36
CA THR A 130 -3.50 1.63 9.18
C THR A 130 -2.19 1.53 8.43
N ASP A 131 -1.47 2.64 8.24
CA ASP A 131 -0.17 2.65 7.57
C ASP A 131 0.87 1.83 8.34
N ILE A 132 0.88 1.93 9.68
CA ILE A 132 1.76 1.12 10.55
C ILE A 132 1.42 -0.37 10.42
N ALA A 133 0.14 -0.72 10.39
CA ALA A 133 -0.30 -2.11 10.18
C ALA A 133 0.12 -2.63 8.80
N MET A 134 -0.04 -1.81 7.73
CA MET A 134 0.43 -2.14 6.39
C MET A 134 1.95 -2.30 6.34
N LEU A 135 2.70 -1.46 7.06
CA LEU A 135 4.16 -1.58 7.17
C LEU A 135 4.54 -2.92 7.80
N ALA A 136 3.88 -3.31 8.89
CA ALA A 136 4.11 -4.61 9.54
C ALA A 136 3.81 -5.78 8.60
N LEU A 137 2.70 -5.75 7.86
CA LEU A 137 2.34 -6.76 6.86
C LEU A 137 3.37 -6.84 5.73
N ALA A 138 3.84 -5.70 5.23
CA ALA A 138 4.86 -5.65 4.18
C ALA A 138 6.20 -6.23 4.65
N LEU A 139 6.60 -5.96 5.89
CA LEU A 139 7.79 -6.56 6.51
C LEU A 139 7.64 -8.08 6.69
N VAL A 140 6.49 -8.54 7.19
CA VAL A 140 6.19 -9.97 7.30
C VAL A 140 6.27 -10.63 5.93
N PHE A 141 5.63 -10.05 4.93
CA PHE A 141 5.69 -10.55 3.56
C PHE A 141 7.12 -10.63 3.02
N LEU A 142 7.92 -9.59 3.21
CA LEU A 142 9.31 -9.54 2.76
C LEU A 142 10.19 -10.59 3.46
N LEU A 143 10.04 -10.76 4.78
CA LEU A 143 10.82 -11.70 5.59
C LEU A 143 10.46 -13.17 5.30
N TYR A 144 9.16 -13.45 5.08
CA TYR A 144 8.68 -14.81 4.87
C TYR A 144 8.57 -15.21 3.38
N SER A 145 8.63 -14.24 2.46
CA SER A 145 8.70 -14.50 1.02
C SER A 145 10.10 -15.00 0.62
N ARG A 146 10.30 -16.31 0.65
CA ARG A 146 11.57 -16.99 0.30
C ARG A 146 11.84 -17.11 -1.21
N ARG A 147 11.02 -16.52 -2.06
CA ARG A 147 11.19 -16.60 -3.51
C ARG A 147 12.34 -15.71 -3.96
N GLY A 148 13.09 -16.15 -4.99
CA GLY A 148 14.20 -15.39 -5.56
C GLY A 148 13.78 -13.98 -5.97
N PHE A 149 14.74 -13.05 -6.01
CA PHE A 149 14.53 -11.62 -6.23
C PHE A 149 13.71 -11.30 -7.51
N PHE A 150 13.80 -12.15 -8.54
CA PHE A 150 13.11 -12.02 -9.83
C PHE A 150 12.28 -13.26 -10.18
N ASN A 151 11.55 -13.85 -9.26
CA ASN A 151 10.68 -14.95 -9.60
C ASN A 151 9.41 -14.43 -10.28
N LEU A 152 9.38 -14.44 -11.60
CA LEU A 152 8.26 -14.02 -12.44
C LEU A 152 7.11 -15.04 -12.49
N TYR A 153 7.27 -16.20 -11.84
CA TYR A 153 6.23 -17.22 -11.79
C TYR A 153 5.24 -16.93 -10.67
N PRO A 154 3.95 -16.77 -10.99
CA PRO A 154 2.89 -16.62 -10.00
C PRO A 154 2.82 -17.88 -9.11
N TRP A 155 2.49 -17.66 -7.84
CA TRP A 155 2.52 -18.74 -6.84
C TRP A 155 1.50 -19.87 -7.12
N PHE A 156 0.41 -19.60 -7.85
CA PHE A 156 -0.64 -20.55 -8.18
C PHE A 156 -0.27 -21.50 -9.32
N LEU A 157 0.71 -21.19 -10.17
CA LEU A 157 1.15 -22.07 -11.26
C LEU A 157 2.17 -23.13 -10.79
N LYS A 158 2.80 -22.95 -9.64
CA LYS A 158 3.85 -23.84 -9.14
C LYS A 158 3.33 -25.18 -8.57
N GLU A 159 2.05 -25.27 -8.25
CA GLU A 159 1.47 -26.49 -7.66
C GLU A 159 1.21 -27.59 -8.70
N SER A 160 1.03 -27.22 -9.97
CA SER A 160 0.76 -28.16 -11.07
C SER A 160 1.96 -29.05 -11.43
N ASP A 161 3.19 -28.56 -11.22
CA ASP A 161 4.41 -29.29 -11.64
C ASP A 161 4.93 -30.29 -10.57
N ARG A 162 4.41 -30.25 -9.35
CA ARG A 162 4.76 -31.19 -8.28
C ARG A 162 3.96 -32.50 -8.30
N ARG A 163 2.97 -32.63 -9.17
CA ARG A 163 2.12 -33.84 -9.32
C ARG A 163 2.45 -34.71 -10.53
N LYS A 164 3.52 -34.40 -11.24
CA LYS A 164 4.11 -35.28 -12.25
C LYS A 164 5.43 -35.85 -11.71
#